data_206a261dc0aec644370969c9aad96bb4
#
_entry.id   206a261dc0aec644370969c9aad96bb4
#
_cell.length_a   1.000
_cell.length_b   1.000
_cell.length_c   1.000
_cell.angle_alpha   90.00
_cell.angle_beta   90.00
_cell.angle_gamma   90.00
#
_symmetry.space_group_name_H-M   'P 1'
#
loop_
_entity.id
_entity.type
_entity.pdbx_description
1 polymer ?
#
loop_
_entity_poly.entity_id
_entity_poly.type
_entity_poly.pdbx_seq_one_letter_code
_entity_poly.pdbx_strand_id
1 'polypeptide(L)'
;EAVRWLNSNAEGFVDALLVDPSSAIENLANTTGFVYLTGGSDGAAVTADWQTCFDAMQLIDVQFVAPISASPAVHSMADTHCQFMSDVMRMERRCIVGTDVSTTDDDAIAAALALNSDRCSLVHLGFYDYDSTGVLVLRPPYIMAGLLAGMFSGVNPGTALTNKSINVNGLERSLRNPVDTDRLINGGVLAVESTRTGYRVVKSITTWLTNSNYNRVEVSVGFAADFVSRSVRDALDPLRGMKANAETLSEAEIRVTSALGVLALSEPYGPGVLAGDADNPAYRNIYVSIDGDVLRVEFECSPVIPINYIPIVVFAAPYSSTS
;
A
#
# COMPACT_ATOMS: atom_id res chain seq x y z
N GLU A 1 14.63 -8.72 49.82
CA GLU A 1 13.24 -8.37 49.50
C GLU A 1 13.14 -7.51 48.22
N ALA A 2 13.94 -6.44 48.04
CA ALA A 2 13.92 -5.61 46.85
C ALA A 2 14.19 -6.38 45.53
N VAL A 3 15.18 -7.29 45.53
CA VAL A 3 15.50 -8.13 44.36
C VAL A 3 14.33 -9.05 44.00
N ARG A 4 13.69 -9.67 45.03
CA ARG A 4 12.50 -10.51 44.78
C ARG A 4 11.34 -9.71 44.24
N TRP A 5 11.14 -8.51 44.77
CA TRP A 5 10.07 -7.62 44.30
C TRP A 5 10.29 -7.18 42.82
N LEU A 6 11.52 -6.78 42.46
CA LEU A 6 11.88 -6.42 41.09
C LEU A 6 11.65 -7.60 40.13
N ASN A 7 12.18 -8.77 40.45
CA ASN A 7 12.05 -9.96 39.58
C ASN A 7 10.60 -10.46 39.47
N SER A 8 9.74 -10.12 40.44
CA SER A 8 8.32 -10.49 40.42
C SER A 8 7.45 -9.49 39.67
N ASN A 9 7.88 -8.22 39.51
CA ASN A 9 7.04 -7.14 38.99
C ASN A 9 7.61 -6.51 37.72
N ALA A 10 8.80 -6.88 37.27
CA ALA A 10 9.42 -6.33 36.06
C ALA A 10 9.00 -7.06 34.76
N GLU A 11 8.04 -7.98 34.81
CA GLU A 11 7.49 -8.72 33.66
C GLU A 11 8.56 -9.32 32.72
N GLY A 12 9.73 -9.69 33.25
CA GLY A 12 10.84 -10.27 32.49
C GLY A 12 11.71 -9.26 31.74
N PHE A 13 11.44 -7.95 31.85
CA PHE A 13 12.28 -6.92 31.19
C PHE A 13 13.56 -6.61 31.99
N VAL A 14 13.59 -6.84 33.29
CA VAL A 14 14.73 -6.59 34.16
C VAL A 14 14.85 -7.72 35.18
N ASP A 15 16.04 -8.31 35.25
CA ASP A 15 16.39 -9.24 36.31
C ASP A 15 17.39 -8.59 37.28
N ALA A 16 17.10 -8.67 38.57
CA ALA A 16 18.00 -8.20 39.61
C ALA A 16 18.68 -9.37 40.29
N LEU A 17 19.99 -9.30 40.43
CA LEU A 17 20.80 -10.28 41.12
C LEU A 17 21.51 -9.65 42.32
N LEU A 18 21.46 -10.30 43.46
CA LEU A 18 22.25 -9.89 44.62
C LEU A 18 23.70 -10.40 44.46
N VAL A 19 24.61 -9.46 44.23
CA VAL A 19 26.02 -9.78 43.92
C VAL A 19 26.74 -10.42 45.12
N ASP A 20 26.48 -9.94 46.34
CA ASP A 20 27.03 -10.50 47.56
C ASP A 20 25.96 -10.58 48.66
N PRO A 21 25.40 -11.78 48.91
CA PRO A 21 24.38 -11.96 49.93
C PRO A 21 24.91 -11.90 51.36
N SER A 22 26.23 -11.86 51.54
CA SER A 22 26.88 -11.78 52.85
C SER A 22 27.24 -10.35 53.30
N SER A 23 27.16 -9.39 52.37
CA SER A 23 27.38 -7.98 52.69
C SER A 23 26.25 -7.39 53.52
N ALA A 24 26.61 -6.42 54.34
CA ALA A 24 25.60 -5.64 55.10
C ALA A 24 24.67 -4.93 54.11
N ILE A 25 23.37 -4.84 54.46
CA ILE A 25 22.40 -4.09 53.66
C ILE A 25 22.76 -2.61 53.76
N GLU A 26 23.34 -2.09 52.69
CA GLU A 26 23.58 -0.66 52.49
C GLU A 26 22.44 -0.01 51.73
N ASN A 27 22.18 1.24 51.99
CA ASN A 27 21.25 2.04 51.16
C ASN A 27 21.82 2.18 49.77
N LEU A 28 20.99 2.00 48.74
CA LEU A 28 21.35 2.29 47.38
C LEU A 28 21.87 3.72 47.28
N ALA A 29 23.08 3.90 46.73
CA ALA A 29 23.59 5.23 46.41
C ALA A 29 22.71 5.90 45.35
N ASN A 30 22.42 7.19 45.55
CA ASN A 30 21.74 7.97 44.53
C ASN A 30 22.59 8.02 43.25
N THR A 31 22.01 7.69 42.13
CA THR A 31 22.68 7.90 40.83
C THR A 31 22.73 9.39 40.53
N THR A 32 23.89 9.89 40.12
CA THR A 32 24.14 11.32 39.80
C THR A 32 23.63 11.68 38.40
N GLY A 33 22.93 10.80 37.69
CA GLY A 33 22.35 11.00 36.39
C GLY A 33 21.68 9.74 35.85
N PHE A 34 21.08 9.82 34.70
CA PHE A 34 20.58 8.65 34.00
C PHE A 34 21.74 7.80 33.50
N VAL A 35 21.74 6.53 33.86
CA VAL A 35 22.68 5.54 33.34
C VAL A 35 21.92 4.69 32.33
N TYR A 36 22.35 4.71 31.07
CA TYR A 36 21.79 3.85 30.04
C TYR A 36 22.22 2.39 30.29
N LEU A 37 21.28 1.50 30.09
CA LEU A 37 21.59 0.07 30.08
C LEU A 37 22.55 -0.24 28.94
N THR A 38 23.57 -1.08 29.21
CA THR A 38 24.58 -1.48 28.22
C THR A 38 24.44 -2.96 27.91
N GLY A 39 24.92 -3.39 26.74
CA GLY A 39 24.91 -4.79 26.33
C GLY A 39 23.63 -5.22 25.61
N GLY A 40 22.65 -4.33 25.42
CA GLY A 40 21.57 -4.55 24.47
C GLY A 40 22.07 -4.36 23.03
N SER A 41 21.58 -5.13 22.12
CA SER A 41 21.76 -4.91 20.68
C SER A 41 20.44 -5.10 19.95
N ASP A 42 20.21 -4.26 18.98
CA ASP A 42 19.13 -4.51 18.02
C ASP A 42 19.48 -5.78 17.23
N GLY A 43 18.53 -6.68 17.05
CA GLY A 43 18.72 -7.83 16.19
C GLY A 43 19.02 -7.39 14.74
N ALA A 44 19.89 -8.13 14.05
CA ALA A 44 20.11 -7.92 12.63
C ALA A 44 19.20 -8.86 11.85
N ALA A 45 18.10 -8.33 11.29
CA ALA A 45 17.23 -9.10 10.41
C ALA A 45 17.99 -9.50 9.14
N VAL A 46 18.05 -10.79 8.86
CA VAL A 46 18.60 -11.33 7.62
C VAL A 46 17.49 -11.65 6.61
N THR A 47 17.84 -11.89 5.36
CA THR A 47 16.87 -12.20 4.29
C THR A 47 15.95 -13.37 4.62
N ALA A 48 16.45 -14.39 5.36
CA ALA A 48 15.65 -15.54 5.79
C ALA A 48 14.54 -15.17 6.78
N ASP A 49 14.77 -14.18 7.64
CA ASP A 49 13.75 -13.70 8.59
C ASP A 49 12.61 -13.03 7.84
N TRP A 50 12.92 -12.23 6.79
CA TRP A 50 11.93 -11.65 5.90
C TRP A 50 11.10 -12.69 5.17
N GLN A 51 11.73 -13.76 4.68
CA GLN A 51 11.00 -14.88 4.05
C GLN A 51 10.02 -15.51 5.05
N THR A 52 10.48 -15.81 6.25
CA THR A 52 9.63 -16.36 7.33
C THR A 52 8.45 -15.44 7.65
N CYS A 53 8.67 -14.11 7.65
CA CYS A 53 7.62 -13.13 7.85
C CYS A 53 6.59 -13.17 6.71
N PHE A 54 7.03 -13.17 5.45
CA PHE A 54 6.13 -13.27 4.29
C PHE A 54 5.36 -14.58 4.25
N ASP A 55 5.98 -15.70 4.64
CA ASP A 55 5.31 -17.01 4.74
C ASP A 55 4.21 -16.98 5.80
N ALA A 56 4.48 -16.40 6.96
CA ALA A 56 3.46 -16.22 8.01
C ALA A 56 2.30 -15.30 7.56
N MET A 57 2.59 -14.27 6.77
CA MET A 57 1.59 -13.36 6.22
C MET A 57 0.65 -14.02 5.18
N GLN A 58 0.97 -15.19 4.65
CA GLN A 58 0.08 -15.92 3.73
C GLN A 58 -1.25 -16.30 4.40
N LEU A 59 -1.27 -16.43 5.72
CA LEU A 59 -2.45 -16.79 6.51
C LEU A 59 -3.33 -15.58 6.90
N ILE A 60 -2.88 -14.36 6.58
CA ILE A 60 -3.55 -13.12 6.98
C ILE A 60 -4.10 -12.44 5.74
N ASP A 61 -5.37 -12.06 5.74
CA ASP A 61 -5.95 -11.29 4.64
C ASP A 61 -5.67 -9.80 4.82
N VAL A 62 -4.78 -9.28 3.95
CA VAL A 62 -4.41 -7.86 3.89
C VAL A 62 -4.35 -7.42 2.43
N GLN A 63 -4.67 -6.14 2.16
CA GLN A 63 -4.65 -5.59 0.81
C GLN A 63 -3.34 -4.86 0.47
N PHE A 64 -2.70 -4.25 1.47
CA PHE A 64 -1.44 -3.54 1.29
C PHE A 64 -0.37 -4.03 2.25
N VAL A 65 0.84 -4.18 1.73
CA VAL A 65 2.04 -4.60 2.47
C VAL A 65 3.13 -3.55 2.27
N ALA A 66 3.75 -3.09 3.35
CA ALA A 66 4.88 -2.18 3.28
C ALA A 66 6.02 -2.72 4.15
N PRO A 67 7.04 -3.37 3.56
CA PRO A 67 8.20 -3.81 4.31
C PRO A 67 9.03 -2.60 4.76
N ILE A 68 9.37 -2.57 6.03
CA ILE A 68 10.19 -1.50 6.61
C ILE A 68 11.67 -1.82 6.36
N SER A 69 12.06 -1.76 5.10
CA SER A 69 13.43 -2.06 4.65
C SER A 69 13.74 -1.37 3.33
N ALA A 70 14.96 -0.87 3.19
CA ALA A 70 15.48 -0.31 1.94
C ALA A 70 16.15 -1.38 1.04
N SER A 71 16.20 -2.64 1.47
CA SER A 71 16.91 -3.71 0.76
C SER A 71 16.18 -4.11 -0.52
N PRO A 72 16.82 -4.03 -1.72
CA PRO A 72 16.22 -4.49 -2.98
C PRO A 72 15.81 -5.97 -2.95
N ALA A 73 16.52 -6.81 -2.20
CA ALA A 73 16.17 -8.22 -2.03
C ALA A 73 14.82 -8.37 -1.29
N VAL A 74 14.59 -7.57 -0.24
CA VAL A 74 13.32 -7.56 0.49
C VAL A 74 12.18 -7.02 -0.39
N HIS A 75 12.45 -6.01 -1.22
CA HIS A 75 11.48 -5.46 -2.19
C HIS A 75 11.04 -6.53 -3.19
N SER A 76 11.99 -7.28 -3.77
CA SER A 76 11.70 -8.39 -4.69
C SER A 76 10.91 -9.51 -4.01
N MET A 77 11.22 -9.84 -2.74
CA MET A 77 10.46 -10.82 -1.97
C MET A 77 9.04 -10.36 -1.70
N ALA A 78 8.84 -9.09 -1.34
CA ALA A 78 7.51 -8.51 -1.13
C ALA A 78 6.67 -8.54 -2.42
N ASP A 79 7.26 -8.20 -3.56
CA ASP A 79 6.61 -8.28 -4.85
C ASP A 79 6.22 -9.73 -5.22
N THR A 80 7.16 -10.66 -5.09
CA THR A 80 6.92 -12.10 -5.34
C THR A 80 5.80 -12.62 -4.45
N HIS A 81 5.78 -12.25 -3.17
CA HIS A 81 4.72 -12.58 -2.24
C HIS A 81 3.36 -12.03 -2.70
N CYS A 82 3.30 -10.75 -3.11
CA CYS A 82 2.07 -10.13 -3.59
C CYS A 82 1.56 -10.79 -4.88
N GLN A 83 2.44 -11.12 -5.82
CA GLN A 83 2.08 -11.85 -7.04
C GLN A 83 1.54 -13.25 -6.70
N PHE A 84 2.25 -14.03 -5.88
CA PHE A 84 1.81 -15.36 -5.47
C PHE A 84 0.44 -15.33 -4.79
N MET A 85 0.25 -14.41 -3.84
CA MET A 85 -1.01 -14.29 -3.12
C MET A 85 -2.16 -13.85 -4.03
N SER A 86 -1.89 -13.03 -5.04
CA SER A 86 -2.90 -12.56 -5.98
C SER A 86 -3.25 -13.62 -7.03
N ASP A 87 -2.26 -14.27 -7.63
CA ASP A 87 -2.45 -15.13 -8.79
C ASP A 87 -2.80 -16.57 -8.39
N VAL A 88 -2.21 -17.06 -7.29
CA VAL A 88 -2.36 -18.45 -6.85
C VAL A 88 -3.39 -18.55 -5.73
N MET A 89 -3.20 -17.78 -4.66
CA MET A 89 -4.04 -17.86 -3.47
C MET A 89 -5.37 -17.10 -3.60
N ARG A 90 -5.51 -16.24 -4.61
CA ARG A 90 -6.69 -15.40 -4.84
C ARG A 90 -7.04 -14.46 -3.68
N MET A 91 -5.99 -14.06 -2.97
CA MET A 91 -6.02 -13.08 -1.88
C MET A 91 -5.20 -11.87 -2.34
N GLU A 92 -5.74 -11.14 -3.31
CA GLU A 92 -5.07 -10.05 -4.01
C GLU A 92 -4.53 -9.02 -3.02
N ARG A 93 -3.25 -8.69 -3.20
CA ARG A 93 -2.56 -7.67 -2.40
C ARG A 93 -1.50 -6.97 -3.23
N ARG A 94 -1.11 -5.80 -2.73
CA ARG A 94 -0.11 -4.93 -3.34
C ARG A 94 0.93 -4.55 -2.30
N CYS A 95 2.15 -4.26 -2.74
CA CYS A 95 3.16 -3.73 -1.85
C CYS A 95 3.56 -2.31 -2.25
N ILE A 96 3.96 -1.54 -1.24
CA ILE A 96 4.61 -0.25 -1.41
C ILE A 96 5.96 -0.36 -0.72
N VAL A 97 7.02 -0.13 -1.46
CA VAL A 97 8.40 -0.22 -0.98
C VAL A 97 9.09 1.13 -1.04
N GLY A 98 10.07 1.35 -0.21
CA GLY A 98 10.81 2.59 -0.17
C GLY A 98 12.31 2.36 -0.13
N THR A 99 13.06 3.25 -0.78
CA THR A 99 14.52 3.25 -0.78
C THR A 99 15.08 3.73 0.56
N ASP A 100 16.39 3.90 0.64
CA ASP A 100 17.04 4.57 1.77
C ASP A 100 17.10 6.09 1.55
N VAL A 101 17.41 6.82 2.60
CA VAL A 101 17.69 8.27 2.54
C VAL A 101 18.78 8.60 1.53
N SER A 102 18.71 9.77 0.93
CA SER A 102 19.68 10.26 -0.05
C SER A 102 19.80 9.41 -1.33
N THR A 103 18.82 8.54 -1.62
CA THR A 103 18.75 7.83 -2.90
C THR A 103 18.54 8.84 -4.03
N THR A 104 19.37 8.76 -5.08
CA THR A 104 19.23 9.64 -6.25
C THR A 104 18.01 9.24 -7.10
N ASP A 105 17.53 10.18 -7.93
CA ASP A 105 16.43 9.88 -8.87
C ASP A 105 16.78 8.76 -9.83
N ASP A 106 18.01 8.73 -10.31
CA ASP A 106 18.50 7.69 -11.23
C ASP A 106 18.52 6.31 -10.57
N ASP A 107 18.98 6.21 -9.33
CA ASP A 107 19.00 4.96 -8.59
C ASP A 107 17.57 4.49 -8.27
N ALA A 108 16.66 5.43 -7.95
CA ALA A 108 15.25 5.10 -7.71
C ALA A 108 14.57 4.59 -8.99
N ILE A 109 14.83 5.22 -10.14
CA ILE A 109 14.32 4.77 -11.45
C ILE A 109 14.90 3.40 -11.80
N ALA A 110 16.19 3.17 -11.56
CA ALA A 110 16.82 1.87 -11.80
C ALA A 110 16.20 0.77 -10.90
N ALA A 111 15.91 1.09 -9.64
CA ALA A 111 15.25 0.17 -8.71
C ALA A 111 13.81 -0.14 -9.15
N ALA A 112 13.05 0.85 -9.60
CA ALA A 112 11.70 0.66 -10.12
C ALA A 112 11.71 -0.19 -11.40
N LEU A 113 12.65 0.06 -12.31
CA LEU A 113 12.83 -0.74 -13.53
C LEU A 113 13.21 -2.19 -13.22
N ALA A 114 14.01 -2.42 -12.19
CA ALA A 114 14.39 -3.78 -11.77
C ALA A 114 13.19 -4.57 -11.21
N LEU A 115 12.25 -3.92 -10.54
CA LEU A 115 11.00 -4.52 -10.06
C LEU A 115 10.00 -4.74 -11.21
N ASN A 116 9.74 -3.70 -12.01
CA ASN A 116 8.81 -3.69 -13.15
C ASN A 116 7.53 -4.50 -12.90
N SER A 117 6.87 -4.24 -11.78
CA SER A 117 5.71 -5.00 -11.28
C SER A 117 4.47 -4.13 -11.22
N ASP A 118 3.32 -4.72 -11.57
CA ASP A 118 2.01 -4.11 -11.39
C ASP A 118 1.44 -4.27 -9.98
N ARG A 119 2.13 -5.02 -9.12
CA ARG A 119 1.78 -5.23 -7.71
C ARG A 119 2.60 -4.41 -6.74
N CYS A 120 3.68 -3.78 -7.22
CA CYS A 120 4.63 -3.05 -6.40
C CYS A 120 4.71 -1.58 -6.80
N SER A 121 4.68 -0.67 -5.82
CA SER A 121 4.97 0.76 -5.98
C SER A 121 6.24 1.10 -5.23
N LEU A 122 7.07 2.00 -5.76
CA LEU A 122 8.32 2.42 -5.14
C LEU A 122 8.29 3.92 -4.87
N VAL A 123 8.66 4.31 -3.64
CA VAL A 123 8.85 5.70 -3.23
C VAL A 123 10.30 5.92 -2.80
N HIS A 124 10.86 7.11 -3.10
CA HIS A 124 12.29 7.36 -2.88
C HIS A 124 12.59 8.61 -2.03
N LEU A 125 11.59 9.39 -1.64
CA LEU A 125 11.79 10.55 -0.77
C LEU A 125 11.39 10.24 0.67
N GLY A 126 12.31 10.53 1.58
CA GLY A 126 12.05 10.59 3.00
C GLY A 126 11.28 11.85 3.40
N PHE A 127 10.87 11.92 4.64
CA PHE A 127 10.15 13.06 5.20
C PHE A 127 10.62 13.38 6.61
N TYR A 128 10.39 14.62 7.01
CA TYR A 128 10.68 15.06 8.37
C TYR A 128 9.46 14.89 9.25
N ASP A 129 9.69 14.35 10.45
CA ASP A 129 8.70 14.22 11.50
C ASP A 129 9.35 14.35 12.87
N TYR A 130 8.56 14.71 13.88
CA TYR A 130 9.05 14.79 15.25
C TYR A 130 9.17 13.40 15.86
N ASP A 131 10.27 13.16 16.55
CA ASP A 131 10.44 11.98 17.38
C ASP A 131 9.71 12.12 18.73
N SER A 132 9.81 11.09 19.56
CA SER A 132 9.20 11.07 20.91
C SER A 132 9.79 12.14 21.87
N THR A 133 10.93 12.72 21.51
CA THR A 133 11.59 13.79 22.29
C THR A 133 11.28 15.18 21.74
N GLY A 134 10.51 15.28 20.66
CA GLY A 134 10.16 16.55 20.01
C GLY A 134 11.25 17.08 19.08
N VAL A 135 12.23 16.25 18.72
CA VAL A 135 13.28 16.60 17.74
C VAL A 135 12.80 16.24 16.34
N LEU A 136 12.98 17.19 15.42
CA LEU A 136 12.65 16.96 14.01
C LEU A 136 13.71 16.06 13.37
N VAL A 137 13.30 14.88 12.94
CA VAL A 137 14.20 13.86 12.35
C VAL A 137 13.76 13.48 10.95
N LEU A 138 14.72 13.15 10.08
CA LEU A 138 14.45 12.64 8.75
C LEU A 138 14.08 11.15 8.85
N ARG A 139 12.86 10.82 8.43
CA ARG A 139 12.39 9.45 8.31
C ARG A 139 12.71 8.91 6.91
N PRO A 140 13.23 7.69 6.81
CA PRO A 140 13.57 7.10 5.52
C PRO A 140 12.36 6.89 4.60
N PRO A 141 12.57 6.79 3.27
CA PRO A 141 11.53 6.53 2.28
C PRO A 141 10.71 5.26 2.51
N TYR A 142 11.29 4.21 3.10
CA TYR A 142 10.51 3.00 3.44
C TYR A 142 9.47 3.24 4.55
N ILE A 143 9.63 4.28 5.39
CA ILE A 143 8.58 4.72 6.32
C ILE A 143 7.49 5.50 5.57
N MET A 144 7.87 6.32 4.56
CA MET A 144 6.91 6.96 3.65
C MET A 144 6.07 5.91 2.92
N ALA A 145 6.67 4.78 2.50
CA ALA A 145 5.95 3.67 1.90
C ALA A 145 4.86 3.12 2.84
N GLY A 146 5.16 2.96 4.14
CA GLY A 146 4.18 2.57 5.15
C GLY A 146 3.05 3.58 5.32
N LEU A 147 3.38 4.89 5.31
CA LEU A 147 2.39 5.96 5.37
C LEU A 147 1.44 5.91 4.16
N LEU A 148 1.98 5.75 2.95
CA LEU A 148 1.18 5.65 1.72
C LEU A 148 0.32 4.39 1.68
N ALA A 149 0.82 3.25 2.17
CA ALA A 149 0.03 2.03 2.31
C ALA A 149 -1.16 2.24 3.27
N GLY A 150 -0.93 2.93 4.39
CA GLY A 150 -2.00 3.33 5.31
C GLY A 150 -3.02 4.26 4.65
N MET A 151 -2.58 5.21 3.83
CA MET A 151 -3.48 6.10 3.09
C MET A 151 -4.34 5.33 2.07
N PHE A 152 -3.78 4.37 1.33
CA PHE A 152 -4.56 3.52 0.42
C PHE A 152 -5.56 2.64 1.16
N SER A 153 -5.20 2.14 2.33
CA SER A 153 -6.11 1.34 3.17
C SER A 153 -7.27 2.16 3.75
N GLY A 154 -7.11 3.49 3.83
CA GLY A 154 -8.11 4.41 4.37
C GLY A 154 -9.05 5.03 3.34
N VAL A 155 -8.91 4.72 2.05
CA VAL A 155 -9.79 5.23 0.98
C VAL A 155 -10.55 4.09 0.31
N ASN A 156 -11.68 4.43 -0.30
CA ASN A 156 -12.45 3.45 -1.06
C ASN A 156 -11.65 2.91 -2.25
N PRO A 157 -11.77 1.60 -2.59
CA PRO A 157 -11.17 1.03 -3.79
C PRO A 157 -11.52 1.86 -5.04
N GLY A 158 -10.53 2.06 -5.91
CA GLY A 158 -10.68 2.94 -7.07
C GLY A 158 -10.33 4.42 -6.81
N THR A 159 -10.24 4.84 -5.55
CA THR A 159 -9.81 6.21 -5.21
C THR A 159 -8.28 6.31 -5.30
N ALA A 160 -7.80 7.20 -6.19
CA ALA A 160 -6.38 7.48 -6.30
C ALA A 160 -5.87 8.38 -5.17
N LEU A 161 -4.59 8.21 -4.81
CA LEU A 161 -3.91 9.17 -3.94
C LEU A 161 -3.40 10.41 -4.70
N THR A 162 -3.55 10.46 -6.00
CA THR A 162 -3.20 11.63 -6.82
C THR A 162 -3.79 12.90 -6.21
N ASN A 163 -2.93 13.90 -5.98
CA ASN A 163 -3.27 15.18 -5.36
C ASN A 163 -3.79 15.11 -3.90
N LYS A 164 -3.69 13.96 -3.24
CA LYS A 164 -4.03 13.83 -1.82
C LYS A 164 -2.89 14.36 -0.95
N SER A 165 -3.27 15.14 0.07
CA SER A 165 -2.31 15.72 1.01
C SER A 165 -1.70 14.64 1.91
N ILE A 166 -0.41 14.78 2.17
CA ILE A 166 0.34 13.98 3.13
C ILE A 166 0.62 14.85 4.35
N ASN A 167 0.31 14.34 5.53
CA ASN A 167 0.54 15.07 6.77
C ASN A 167 1.95 14.77 7.30
N VAL A 168 2.92 15.56 6.87
CA VAL A 168 4.34 15.49 7.27
C VAL A 168 4.88 16.89 7.51
N ASN A 169 6.01 17.02 8.23
CA ASN A 169 6.61 18.30 8.57
C ASN A 169 7.65 18.82 7.55
N GLY A 170 7.99 17.99 6.55
CA GLY A 170 8.93 18.33 5.49
C GLY A 170 9.18 17.13 4.60
N LEU A 171 9.70 17.36 3.40
CA LEU A 171 10.26 16.31 2.56
C LEU A 171 11.78 16.42 2.57
N GLU A 172 12.47 15.31 2.39
CA GLU A 172 13.93 15.23 2.31
C GLU A 172 14.50 16.26 1.33
N ARG A 173 13.84 16.43 0.19
CA ARG A 173 14.11 17.49 -0.79
C ARG A 173 12.86 17.84 -1.57
N SER A 174 12.86 19.02 -2.17
CA SER A 174 11.77 19.46 -3.05
C SER A 174 12.02 19.02 -4.49
N LEU A 175 10.99 18.50 -5.13
CA LEU A 175 10.99 18.16 -6.56
C LEU A 175 10.42 19.33 -7.37
N ARG A 176 10.96 19.56 -8.57
CA ARG A 176 10.43 20.54 -9.52
C ARG A 176 9.35 19.88 -10.36
N ASN A 177 8.13 20.35 -10.24
CA ASN A 177 7.01 19.93 -11.06
C ASN A 177 6.94 20.87 -12.30
N PRO A 178 6.89 20.37 -13.58
CA PRO A 178 6.81 18.95 -13.96
C PRO A 178 8.16 18.26 -14.19
N VAL A 179 9.29 18.94 -14.15
CA VAL A 179 10.58 18.43 -14.67
C VAL A 179 11.03 17.15 -13.95
N ASP A 180 11.16 17.22 -12.61
CA ASP A 180 11.65 16.09 -11.83
C ASP A 180 10.53 15.06 -11.61
N THR A 181 9.30 15.53 -11.41
CA THR A 181 8.14 14.66 -11.17
C THR A 181 7.78 13.81 -12.38
N ASP A 182 7.77 14.39 -13.58
CA ASP A 182 7.47 13.63 -14.81
C ASP A 182 8.55 12.60 -15.11
N ARG A 183 9.82 12.93 -14.84
CA ARG A 183 10.93 11.99 -15.00
C ARG A 183 10.78 10.78 -14.08
N LEU A 184 10.45 11.00 -12.81
CA LEU A 184 10.23 9.95 -11.82
C LEU A 184 9.02 9.09 -12.16
N ILE A 185 7.89 9.71 -12.48
CA ILE A 185 6.65 9.02 -12.85
C ILE A 185 6.87 8.15 -14.10
N ASN A 186 7.52 8.69 -15.12
CA ASN A 186 7.85 7.94 -16.33
C ASN A 186 8.88 6.82 -16.06
N GLY A 187 9.66 6.93 -14.99
CA GLY A 187 10.56 5.90 -14.49
C GLY A 187 9.92 4.90 -13.52
N GLY A 188 8.60 4.94 -13.31
CA GLY A 188 7.90 3.99 -12.43
C GLY A 188 8.04 4.28 -10.93
N VAL A 189 8.45 5.50 -10.55
CA VAL A 189 8.59 5.93 -9.17
C VAL A 189 7.40 6.77 -8.74
N LEU A 190 6.74 6.38 -7.65
CA LEU A 190 5.66 7.15 -7.04
C LEU A 190 6.25 8.41 -6.41
N ALA A 191 5.96 9.56 -7.01
CA ALA A 191 6.50 10.84 -6.60
C ALA A 191 5.60 11.56 -5.60
N VAL A 192 6.22 12.15 -4.58
CA VAL A 192 5.61 13.09 -3.64
C VAL A 192 6.25 14.45 -3.79
N GLU A 193 5.50 15.52 -3.64
CA GLU A 193 6.01 16.88 -3.85
C GLU A 193 5.62 17.84 -2.73
N SER A 194 6.42 18.88 -2.58
CA SER A 194 6.11 20.04 -1.76
C SER A 194 5.38 21.08 -2.60
N THR A 195 4.25 21.56 -2.11
CA THR A 195 3.49 22.65 -2.72
C THR A 195 3.40 23.85 -1.79
N ARG A 196 2.85 24.93 -2.26
CA ARG A 196 2.65 26.14 -1.42
C ARG A 196 1.71 25.90 -0.23
N THR A 197 0.86 24.87 -0.30
CA THR A 197 -0.17 24.55 0.69
C THR A 197 0.11 23.31 1.51
N GLY A 198 1.26 22.66 1.31
CA GLY A 198 1.63 21.42 2.02
C GLY A 198 2.28 20.40 1.10
N TYR A 199 2.22 19.15 1.47
CA TYR A 199 2.84 18.04 0.76
C TYR A 199 1.76 17.13 0.19
N ARG A 200 1.99 16.59 -1.02
CA ARG A 200 1.00 15.73 -1.68
C ARG A 200 1.63 14.65 -2.56
N VAL A 201 0.85 13.63 -2.86
CA VAL A 201 1.17 12.64 -3.88
C VAL A 201 0.92 13.25 -5.26
N VAL A 202 1.90 13.15 -6.16
CA VAL A 202 1.76 13.65 -7.54
C VAL A 202 0.88 12.72 -8.36
N LYS A 203 1.23 11.43 -8.36
CA LYS A 203 0.48 10.38 -9.05
C LYS A 203 0.73 9.04 -8.38
N SER A 204 -0.33 8.24 -8.20
CA SER A 204 -0.25 6.93 -7.58
C SER A 204 -0.03 5.84 -8.61
N ILE A 205 1.23 5.48 -8.83
CA ILE A 205 1.63 4.50 -9.84
C ILE A 205 2.36 3.30 -9.23
N THR A 206 2.32 2.20 -9.99
CA THR A 206 3.16 1.01 -9.77
C THR A 206 4.50 1.16 -10.46
N THR A 207 5.40 0.20 -10.27
CA THR A 207 6.67 0.14 -10.99
C THR A 207 6.55 -0.47 -12.40
N TRP A 208 5.32 -0.72 -12.89
CA TRP A 208 5.07 -1.33 -14.19
C TRP A 208 5.41 -0.40 -15.35
N LEU A 209 6.39 -0.80 -16.18
CA LEU A 209 6.90 -0.02 -17.31
C LEU A 209 6.77 -0.73 -18.66
N THR A 210 6.22 -1.97 -18.68
CA THR A 210 6.14 -2.78 -19.91
C THR A 210 5.16 -2.20 -20.93
N ASN A 211 4.07 -1.61 -20.47
CA ASN A 211 3.05 -0.99 -21.33
C ASN A 211 2.25 0.05 -20.54
N SER A 212 1.39 0.81 -21.22
CA SER A 212 0.55 1.86 -20.65
C SER A 212 -0.85 1.39 -20.20
N ASN A 213 -1.03 0.11 -19.89
CA ASN A 213 -2.32 -0.40 -19.41
C ASN A 213 -2.62 0.17 -18.02
N TYR A 214 -3.69 0.96 -17.91
CA TYR A 214 -4.09 1.62 -16.66
C TYR A 214 -4.31 0.66 -15.50
N ASN A 215 -4.85 -0.53 -15.75
CA ASN A 215 -5.05 -1.55 -14.71
C ASN A 215 -3.73 -2.02 -14.06
N ARG A 216 -2.61 -1.85 -14.74
CA ARG A 216 -1.27 -2.24 -14.27
C ARG A 216 -0.46 -1.05 -13.77
N VAL A 217 -0.56 0.09 -14.46
CA VAL A 217 0.22 1.30 -14.13
C VAL A 217 -0.36 2.03 -12.93
N GLU A 218 -1.67 2.13 -12.82
CA GLU A 218 -2.35 2.93 -11.78
C GLU A 218 -2.75 2.04 -10.60
N VAL A 219 -2.26 2.37 -9.40
CA VAL A 219 -2.55 1.57 -8.19
C VAL A 219 -4.04 1.49 -7.90
N SER A 220 -4.75 2.61 -7.99
CA SER A 220 -6.18 2.68 -7.69
C SER A 220 -7.03 1.84 -8.65
N VAL A 221 -6.70 1.85 -9.94
CA VAL A 221 -7.42 1.07 -10.96
C VAL A 221 -7.22 -0.43 -10.74
N GLY A 222 -5.96 -0.82 -10.52
CA GLY A 222 -5.65 -2.21 -10.20
C GLY A 222 -6.25 -2.67 -8.87
N PHE A 223 -6.29 -1.80 -7.85
CA PHE A 223 -6.95 -2.11 -6.57
C PHE A 223 -8.48 -2.23 -6.74
N ALA A 224 -9.11 -1.40 -7.58
CA ALA A 224 -10.51 -1.56 -7.94
C ALA A 224 -10.78 -2.91 -8.60
N ALA A 225 -9.95 -3.33 -9.55
CA ALA A 225 -10.08 -4.63 -10.21
C ALA A 225 -9.91 -5.81 -9.23
N ASP A 226 -8.97 -5.72 -8.30
CA ASP A 226 -8.78 -6.69 -7.22
C ASP A 226 -10.03 -6.78 -6.33
N PHE A 227 -10.59 -5.63 -5.96
CA PHE A 227 -11.81 -5.55 -5.15
C PHE A 227 -13.03 -6.14 -5.85
N VAL A 228 -13.21 -5.87 -7.16
CA VAL A 228 -14.26 -6.49 -7.98
C VAL A 228 -14.12 -8.01 -7.98
N SER A 229 -12.90 -8.51 -8.20
CA SER A 229 -12.64 -9.96 -8.25
C SER A 229 -12.95 -10.65 -6.92
N ARG A 230 -12.60 -10.03 -5.79
CA ARG A 230 -12.93 -10.52 -4.45
C ARG A 230 -14.44 -10.52 -4.22
N SER A 231 -15.11 -9.39 -4.49
CA SER A 231 -16.54 -9.24 -4.27
C SER A 231 -17.37 -10.26 -5.05
N VAL A 232 -16.99 -10.54 -6.30
CA VAL A 232 -17.67 -11.57 -7.11
C VAL A 232 -17.41 -12.97 -6.54
N ARG A 233 -16.20 -13.29 -6.09
CA ARG A 233 -15.91 -14.58 -5.44
C ARG A 233 -16.70 -14.77 -4.15
N ASP A 234 -16.78 -13.74 -3.31
CA ASP A 234 -17.54 -13.77 -2.07
C ASP A 234 -19.03 -13.98 -2.33
N ALA A 235 -19.59 -13.35 -3.38
CA ALA A 235 -20.98 -13.55 -3.79
C ALA A 235 -21.26 -14.98 -4.27
N LEU A 236 -20.27 -15.67 -4.83
CA LEU A 236 -20.38 -17.03 -5.36
C LEU A 236 -20.02 -18.11 -4.33
N ASP A 237 -19.36 -17.77 -3.24
CA ASP A 237 -18.90 -18.74 -2.23
C ASP A 237 -20.02 -19.63 -1.67
N PRO A 238 -21.26 -19.13 -1.43
CA PRO A 238 -22.35 -19.97 -0.98
C PRO A 238 -22.79 -21.07 -1.96
N LEU A 239 -22.38 -20.99 -3.23
CA LEU A 239 -22.70 -22.01 -4.24
C LEU A 239 -21.76 -23.23 -4.18
N ARG A 240 -20.66 -23.15 -3.42
CA ARG A 240 -19.74 -24.28 -3.25
C ARG A 240 -20.44 -25.46 -2.58
N GLY A 241 -20.33 -26.63 -3.19
CA GLY A 241 -20.96 -27.84 -2.70
C GLY A 241 -22.42 -28.00 -3.14
N MET A 242 -23.00 -27.05 -3.87
CA MET A 242 -24.33 -27.21 -4.47
C MET A 242 -24.27 -28.13 -5.70
N LYS A 243 -25.42 -28.64 -6.12
CA LYS A 243 -25.52 -29.51 -7.29
C LYS A 243 -25.28 -28.72 -8.58
N ALA A 244 -24.44 -29.25 -9.46
CA ALA A 244 -24.19 -28.69 -10.77
C ALA A 244 -25.41 -28.95 -11.70
N ASN A 245 -26.33 -27.99 -11.75
CA ASN A 245 -27.55 -28.05 -12.56
C ASN A 245 -27.90 -26.65 -13.13
N ALA A 246 -28.92 -26.58 -13.97
CA ALA A 246 -29.35 -25.34 -14.61
C ALA A 246 -29.86 -24.28 -13.62
N GLU A 247 -30.40 -24.68 -12.48
CA GLU A 247 -30.88 -23.80 -11.43
C GLU A 247 -29.71 -23.10 -10.72
N THR A 248 -28.67 -23.85 -10.34
CA THR A 248 -27.44 -23.29 -9.76
C THR A 248 -26.69 -22.39 -10.74
N LEU A 249 -26.71 -22.71 -12.04
CA LEU A 249 -26.16 -21.85 -13.07
C LEU A 249 -26.86 -20.49 -13.13
N SER A 250 -28.18 -20.50 -13.16
CA SER A 250 -29.00 -19.28 -13.18
C SER A 250 -28.82 -18.45 -11.89
N GLU A 251 -28.73 -19.11 -10.73
CA GLU A 251 -28.44 -18.44 -9.47
C GLU A 251 -27.06 -17.78 -9.49
N ALA A 252 -26.04 -18.43 -10.02
CA ALA A 252 -24.71 -17.88 -10.16
C ALA A 252 -24.69 -16.61 -11.01
N GLU A 253 -25.38 -16.61 -12.14
CA GLU A 253 -25.51 -15.46 -13.05
C GLU A 253 -26.19 -14.27 -12.34
N ILE A 254 -27.28 -14.53 -11.60
CA ILE A 254 -27.98 -13.50 -10.81
C ILE A 254 -27.07 -12.91 -9.74
N ARG A 255 -26.31 -13.75 -9.02
CA ARG A 255 -25.39 -13.31 -7.96
C ARG A 255 -24.26 -12.44 -8.53
N VAL A 256 -23.65 -12.86 -9.64
CA VAL A 256 -22.60 -12.06 -10.32
C VAL A 256 -23.17 -10.72 -10.77
N THR A 257 -24.32 -10.71 -11.44
CA THR A 257 -24.96 -9.50 -11.93
C THR A 257 -25.32 -8.55 -10.77
N SER A 258 -25.84 -9.10 -9.67
CA SER A 258 -26.17 -8.32 -8.49
C SER A 258 -24.92 -7.72 -7.83
N ALA A 259 -23.86 -8.50 -7.68
CA ALA A 259 -22.60 -8.03 -7.11
C ALA A 259 -21.99 -6.89 -7.96
N LEU A 260 -21.91 -7.08 -9.28
CA LEU A 260 -21.39 -6.06 -10.20
C LEU A 260 -22.29 -4.81 -10.21
N GLY A 261 -23.61 -4.99 -10.09
CA GLY A 261 -24.56 -3.89 -9.98
C GLY A 261 -24.32 -3.02 -8.75
N VAL A 262 -24.08 -3.63 -7.59
CA VAL A 262 -23.73 -2.91 -6.35
C VAL A 262 -22.40 -2.17 -6.49
N LEU A 263 -21.41 -2.79 -7.12
CA LEU A 263 -20.09 -2.19 -7.32
C LEU A 263 -20.10 -0.98 -8.27
N ALA A 264 -21.10 -0.88 -9.15
CA ALA A 264 -21.30 0.24 -10.07
C ALA A 264 -22.10 1.40 -9.42
N LEU A 265 -22.76 1.20 -8.27
CA LEU A 265 -23.46 2.27 -7.58
C LEU A 265 -22.50 3.28 -7.00
N SER A 266 -22.79 4.57 -7.23
CA SER A 266 -22.02 5.67 -6.64
C SER A 266 -22.26 5.76 -5.12
N GLU A 267 -21.29 6.35 -4.40
CA GLU A 267 -21.43 6.68 -3.00
C GLU A 267 -22.65 7.59 -2.76
N PRO A 268 -23.41 7.40 -1.68
CA PRO A 268 -23.24 6.46 -0.58
C PRO A 268 -23.91 5.09 -0.79
N TYR A 269 -24.47 4.80 -1.95
CA TYR A 269 -25.27 3.58 -2.21
C TYR A 269 -24.41 2.36 -2.56
N GLY A 270 -23.18 2.58 -3.01
CA GLY A 270 -22.20 1.56 -3.31
C GLY A 270 -20.79 2.14 -3.30
N PRO A 271 -19.76 1.32 -3.54
CA PRO A 271 -18.36 1.77 -3.50
C PRO A 271 -17.95 2.59 -4.73
N GLY A 272 -18.74 2.61 -5.81
CA GLY A 272 -18.45 3.35 -7.03
C GLY A 272 -17.14 2.94 -7.72
N VAL A 273 -16.77 1.68 -7.69
CA VAL A 273 -15.50 1.18 -8.25
C VAL A 273 -15.57 0.89 -9.75
N LEU A 274 -16.78 0.80 -10.30
CA LEU A 274 -17.03 0.62 -11.72
C LEU A 274 -17.69 1.86 -12.29
N ALA A 275 -17.26 2.29 -13.47
CA ALA A 275 -17.82 3.42 -14.19
C ALA A 275 -18.51 2.95 -15.47
N GLY A 276 -19.66 3.54 -15.78
CA GLY A 276 -20.40 3.27 -17.01
C GLY A 276 -21.51 4.28 -17.25
N ASP A 277 -22.01 4.27 -18.45
CA ASP A 277 -23.18 5.04 -18.90
C ASP A 277 -24.11 4.16 -19.76
N ALA A 278 -25.13 4.77 -20.37
CA ALA A 278 -26.09 4.05 -21.19
C ALA A 278 -25.49 3.39 -22.45
N ASP A 279 -24.45 4.02 -23.01
CA ASP A 279 -23.78 3.55 -24.23
C ASP A 279 -22.60 2.60 -23.89
N ASN A 280 -21.99 2.80 -22.74
CA ASN A 280 -20.84 2.02 -22.25
C ASN A 280 -21.14 1.50 -20.84
N PRO A 281 -21.79 0.34 -20.69
CA PRO A 281 -22.17 -0.16 -19.39
C PRO A 281 -20.97 -0.49 -18.52
N ALA A 282 -21.09 -0.29 -17.21
CA ALA A 282 -20.03 -0.52 -16.22
C ALA A 282 -19.52 -1.98 -16.21
N TYR A 283 -20.37 -2.91 -16.61
CA TYR A 283 -20.02 -4.33 -16.80
C TYR A 283 -20.87 -4.93 -17.92
N ARG A 284 -20.34 -5.96 -18.59
CA ARG A 284 -21.00 -6.61 -19.71
C ARG A 284 -20.42 -8.01 -19.93
N ASN A 285 -21.01 -8.74 -20.90
CA ASN A 285 -20.53 -10.04 -21.34
C ASN A 285 -20.34 -11.04 -20.18
N ILE A 286 -21.34 -11.07 -19.28
CA ILE A 286 -21.35 -12.04 -18.18
C ILE A 286 -21.64 -13.40 -18.78
N TYR A 287 -20.71 -14.32 -18.62
CA TYR A 287 -20.83 -15.71 -19.06
C TYR A 287 -20.57 -16.64 -17.89
N VAL A 288 -21.52 -17.49 -17.61
CA VAL A 288 -21.44 -18.49 -16.53
C VAL A 288 -21.64 -19.87 -17.13
N SER A 289 -20.74 -20.79 -16.85
CA SER A 289 -20.82 -22.17 -17.35
C SER A 289 -20.37 -23.17 -16.29
N ILE A 290 -20.88 -24.40 -16.41
CA ILE A 290 -20.50 -25.52 -15.57
C ILE A 290 -19.77 -26.55 -16.46
N ASP A 291 -18.56 -26.94 -16.05
CA ASP A 291 -17.79 -27.99 -16.67
C ASP A 291 -17.35 -28.99 -15.60
N GLY A 292 -18.07 -30.13 -15.54
CA GLY A 292 -17.90 -31.10 -14.48
C GLY A 292 -18.26 -30.56 -13.10
N ASP A 293 -17.26 -30.39 -12.25
CA ASP A 293 -17.35 -29.83 -10.89
C ASP A 293 -16.89 -28.37 -10.80
N VAL A 294 -16.59 -27.73 -11.93
CA VAL A 294 -16.09 -26.36 -12.01
C VAL A 294 -17.18 -25.43 -12.51
N LEU A 295 -17.52 -24.43 -11.69
CA LEU A 295 -18.30 -23.26 -12.10
C LEU A 295 -17.34 -22.20 -12.63
N ARG A 296 -17.41 -21.93 -13.94
CA ARG A 296 -16.60 -20.90 -14.59
C ARG A 296 -17.42 -19.64 -14.79
N VAL A 297 -16.84 -18.50 -14.41
CA VAL A 297 -17.47 -17.20 -14.56
C VAL A 297 -16.49 -16.27 -15.27
N GLU A 298 -16.98 -15.65 -16.34
CA GLU A 298 -16.23 -14.66 -17.13
C GLU A 298 -17.12 -13.42 -17.28
N PHE A 299 -16.52 -12.24 -17.17
CA PHE A 299 -17.22 -10.97 -17.39
C PHE A 299 -16.21 -9.87 -17.75
N GLU A 300 -16.70 -8.84 -18.41
CA GLU A 300 -15.96 -7.60 -18.64
C GLU A 300 -16.48 -6.52 -17.71
N CYS A 301 -15.59 -5.73 -17.13
CA CYS A 301 -15.95 -4.57 -16.32
C CYS A 301 -15.02 -3.38 -16.59
N SER A 302 -15.50 -2.19 -16.28
CA SER A 302 -14.80 -0.92 -16.49
C SER A 302 -14.48 -0.28 -15.14
N PRO A 303 -13.31 -0.57 -14.51
CA PRO A 303 -12.90 0.09 -13.29
C PRO A 303 -12.77 1.61 -13.49
N VAL A 304 -13.06 2.39 -12.44
CA VAL A 304 -12.89 3.84 -12.46
C VAL A 304 -11.43 4.20 -12.67
N ILE A 305 -11.17 5.16 -13.56
CA ILE A 305 -9.83 5.69 -13.83
C ILE A 305 -9.76 7.11 -13.27
N PRO A 306 -8.75 7.46 -12.45
CA PRO A 306 -8.61 8.80 -11.91
C PRO A 306 -8.24 9.83 -12.98
N ILE A 307 -8.74 11.06 -12.83
CA ILE A 307 -8.31 12.19 -13.65
C ILE A 307 -6.96 12.69 -13.12
N ASN A 308 -5.89 12.35 -13.81
CA ASN A 308 -4.53 12.75 -13.41
C ASN A 308 -4.07 14.07 -14.05
N TYR A 309 -4.65 14.48 -15.21
CA TYR A 309 -4.23 15.67 -15.95
C TYR A 309 -5.45 16.46 -16.42
N ILE A 310 -5.38 17.78 -16.25
CA ILE A 310 -6.42 18.72 -16.71
C ILE A 310 -5.74 19.77 -17.60
N PRO A 311 -5.57 19.52 -18.91
CA PRO A 311 -5.06 20.54 -19.83
C PRO A 311 -6.10 21.64 -20.03
N ILE A 312 -5.69 22.89 -19.82
CA ILE A 312 -6.54 24.07 -20.03
C ILE A 312 -5.92 24.91 -21.14
N VAL A 313 -6.70 25.16 -22.19
CA VAL A 313 -6.32 26.09 -23.26
C VAL A 313 -7.16 27.35 -23.13
N VAL A 314 -6.49 28.47 -22.95
CA VAL A 314 -7.16 29.78 -22.82
C VAL A 314 -6.88 30.61 -24.08
N PHE A 315 -7.93 31.00 -24.78
CA PHE A 315 -7.86 31.97 -25.88
C PHE A 315 -8.19 33.36 -25.35
N ALA A 316 -7.19 34.21 -25.22
CA ALA A 316 -7.40 35.60 -24.82
C ALA A 316 -7.77 36.43 -26.08
N ALA A 317 -8.95 37.02 -26.07
CA ALA A 317 -9.37 38.01 -27.09
C ALA A 317 -9.27 39.42 -26.48
N PRO A 318 -8.72 40.39 -27.21
CA PRO A 318 -8.71 41.79 -26.74
C PRO A 318 -10.14 42.31 -26.63
N TYR A 319 -10.40 43.09 -25.61
CA TYR A 319 -11.65 43.80 -25.46
C TYR A 319 -11.73 44.85 -26.57
N SER A 320 -12.77 44.81 -27.42
CA SER A 320 -13.11 45.87 -28.38
C SER A 320 -14.48 46.45 -28.02
N SER A 321 -14.54 47.72 -27.63
CA SER A 321 -15.80 48.44 -27.54
C SER A 321 -16.13 48.98 -28.93
N THR A 322 -17.28 48.61 -29.50
CA THR A 322 -17.90 49.34 -30.59
C THR A 322 -18.72 50.46 -29.96
N SER A 323 -18.34 51.70 -30.23
CA SER A 323 -19.15 52.89 -29.94
C SER A 323 -20.35 52.99 -30.88
#